data_0b914fbc93f11483743c3e14776d8a81
#
_entry.id   0b914fbc93f11483743c3e14776d8a81
#
_cell.length_a   1.000
_cell.length_b   1.000
_cell.length_c   1.000
_cell.angle_alpha   90.00
_cell.angle_beta   90.00
_cell.angle_gamma   90.00
#
_symmetry.space_group_name_H-M   'P 1'
#
loop_
_entity.id
_entity.type
_entity.pdbx_description
1 polymer ?
#
loop_
_entity_poly.entity_id
_entity_poly.type
_entity_poly.pdbx_seq_one_letter_code
_entity_poly.pdbx_strand_id
1 'polypeptide(L)'
;MNDEGSTATGRRSPLAKVLSALPPGTQLVIGGTVLLGAASYAHLMAAGYSLSKPNMASVSLLWTILMSVGLGLFFPVEQELTRIVAARVVGGQGVAPVLRRTLVITATMLVVLTGGMAVAVRPLADTFFDGRTDMVLALAAAFVAMAAGNVTRGVLAGLGRFGAYGTQLAVDGALRIAIALGCALGHVRSPLVFALILTAAPLVAVLVTLRPLLSSVRPGPQVAWSALTSGLAPLVASTLLSQVVVNAAVVSTQLLAPDNAALVAGLLNAVVLARVPLFVFGSLQASLLAGLSSTAAAGDRAGFSKLLGRTCVVVTVLGLAGGIPATILGPWLIQVLFKADDVLGSLDFLWMSAGTLCYMLAMVLGQALLVLHRHRLQLLGWALGTVALIVTTLVPGPIATRVCLAYTLGSLTAVVCMFAAVRLTFLREPPAAQSGADQSARPSLVDTV
;
A
#
# COMPACT_ATOMS: atom_id res chain seq x y z
N MET A 1 54.22 -11.55 -30.22
CA MET A 1 53.54 -12.38 -29.22
C MET A 1 52.37 -11.56 -28.74
N ASN A 2 51.20 -11.88 -29.30
CA ASN A 2 49.95 -11.09 -29.16
C ASN A 2 49.27 -11.45 -27.87
N ASP A 3 48.94 -10.42 -27.10
CA ASP A 3 48.10 -10.56 -25.89
C ASP A 3 46.69 -10.07 -26.25
N GLU A 4 45.80 -11.03 -26.53
CA GLU A 4 44.40 -10.75 -26.79
C GLU A 4 43.64 -10.64 -25.46
N GLY A 5 43.44 -9.38 -25.01
CA GLY A 5 42.56 -9.07 -23.89
C GLY A 5 41.08 -9.33 -24.22
N SER A 6 40.60 -10.49 -23.84
CA SER A 6 39.18 -10.88 -23.92
C SER A 6 38.30 -9.99 -23.06
N THR A 7 37.64 -9.00 -23.67
CA THR A 7 36.56 -8.25 -23.04
C THR A 7 35.30 -9.10 -23.01
N ALA A 8 35.09 -9.83 -21.92
CA ALA A 8 33.85 -10.52 -21.64
C ALA A 8 32.75 -9.49 -21.37
N THR A 9 32.03 -9.06 -22.40
CA THR A 9 30.77 -8.34 -22.30
C THR A 9 29.68 -9.28 -21.75
N GLY A 10 29.63 -9.41 -20.41
CA GLY A 10 28.59 -10.17 -19.74
C GLY A 10 27.22 -9.60 -20.09
N ARG A 11 26.41 -10.37 -20.83
CA ARG A 11 24.98 -10.10 -21.06
C ARG A 11 24.29 -9.98 -19.69
N ARG A 12 24.14 -8.76 -19.21
CA ARG A 12 23.32 -8.52 -17.99
C ARG A 12 21.93 -9.11 -18.23
N SER A 13 21.46 -9.92 -17.32
CA SER A 13 20.11 -10.51 -17.39
C SER A 13 19.05 -9.42 -17.56
N PRO A 14 17.92 -9.70 -18.25
CA PRO A 14 16.84 -8.72 -18.43
C PRO A 14 16.37 -8.12 -17.09
N LEU A 15 16.36 -8.91 -16.02
CA LEU A 15 16.11 -8.47 -14.65
C LEU A 15 17.13 -7.44 -14.14
N ALA A 16 18.42 -7.63 -14.41
CA ALA A 16 19.46 -6.69 -14.01
C ALA A 16 19.32 -5.34 -14.73
N LYS A 17 18.88 -5.34 -16.01
CA LYS A 17 18.58 -4.11 -16.76
C LYS A 17 17.36 -3.36 -16.21
N VAL A 18 16.32 -4.08 -15.79
CA VAL A 18 15.13 -3.47 -15.16
C VAL A 18 15.50 -2.90 -13.80
N LEU A 19 16.24 -3.64 -12.97
CA LEU A 19 16.68 -3.18 -11.65
C LEU A 19 17.64 -1.99 -11.69
N SER A 20 18.51 -1.91 -12.71
CA SER A 20 19.43 -0.77 -12.89
C SER A 20 18.73 0.50 -13.42
N ALA A 21 17.51 0.38 -13.95
CA ALA A 21 16.71 1.51 -14.41
C ALA A 21 15.85 2.13 -13.29
N LEU A 22 15.83 1.54 -12.08
CA LEU A 22 15.12 2.05 -10.92
C LEU A 22 15.95 3.10 -10.16
N PRO A 23 15.31 4.06 -9.47
CA PRO A 23 16.01 5.03 -8.62
C PRO A 23 16.91 4.33 -7.59
N PRO A 24 18.05 4.94 -7.21
CA PRO A 24 18.94 4.37 -6.20
C PRO A 24 18.19 4.09 -4.89
N GLY A 25 18.40 2.90 -4.32
CA GLY A 25 17.74 2.47 -3.08
C GLY A 25 16.39 1.77 -3.27
N THR A 26 15.79 1.78 -4.46
CA THR A 26 14.51 1.07 -4.72
C THR A 26 14.64 -0.43 -4.48
N GLN A 27 15.81 -1.03 -4.68
CA GLN A 27 16.06 -2.44 -4.37
C GLN A 27 15.88 -2.75 -2.87
N LEU A 28 16.30 -1.82 -1.98
CA LEU A 28 16.08 -1.94 -0.54
C LEU A 28 14.60 -1.80 -0.19
N VAL A 29 13.83 -0.98 -0.93
CA VAL A 29 12.38 -0.90 -0.76
C VAL A 29 11.72 -2.22 -1.13
N ILE A 30 12.10 -2.82 -2.26
CA ILE A 30 11.58 -4.13 -2.69
C ILE A 30 11.90 -5.19 -1.64
N GLY A 31 13.18 -5.33 -1.26
CA GLY A 31 13.62 -6.31 -0.26
C GLY A 31 12.94 -6.08 1.10
N GLY A 32 12.86 -4.83 1.56
CA GLY A 32 12.21 -4.46 2.81
C GLY A 32 10.71 -4.76 2.81
N THR A 33 10.01 -4.49 1.70
CA THR A 33 8.57 -4.80 1.57
C THR A 33 8.30 -6.30 1.58
N VAL A 34 9.11 -7.07 0.84
CA VAL A 34 9.01 -8.54 0.83
C VAL A 34 9.30 -9.10 2.22
N LEU A 35 10.33 -8.62 2.88
CA LEU A 35 10.68 -9.04 4.25
C LEU A 35 9.56 -8.68 5.24
N LEU A 36 8.98 -7.48 5.16
CA LEU A 36 7.87 -7.07 6.02
C LEU A 36 6.60 -7.91 5.75
N GLY A 37 6.34 -8.24 4.48
CA GLY A 37 5.27 -9.17 4.10
C GLY A 37 5.48 -10.55 4.72
N ALA A 38 6.66 -11.14 4.54
CA ALA A 38 7.03 -12.43 5.14
C ALA A 38 6.96 -12.39 6.68
N ALA A 39 7.36 -11.26 7.28
CA ALA A 39 7.29 -11.06 8.73
C ALA A 39 5.86 -11.14 9.28
N SER A 40 4.87 -10.67 8.52
CA SER A 40 3.47 -10.75 8.93
C SER A 40 3.00 -12.20 9.05
N TYR A 41 3.39 -13.07 8.11
CA TYR A 41 3.09 -14.49 8.18
C TYR A 41 3.90 -15.21 9.27
N ALA A 42 5.20 -14.94 9.38
CA ALA A 42 6.05 -15.51 10.41
C ALA A 42 5.55 -15.18 11.82
N HIS A 43 5.09 -13.94 12.02
CA HIS A 43 4.49 -13.50 13.28
C HIS A 43 3.22 -14.29 13.63
N LEU A 44 2.27 -14.43 12.68
CA LEU A 44 1.05 -15.18 12.90
C LEU A 44 1.32 -16.68 13.08
N MET A 45 2.28 -17.25 12.35
CA MET A 45 2.70 -18.64 12.53
C MET A 45 3.30 -18.86 13.92
N ALA A 46 4.23 -18.01 14.35
CA ALA A 46 4.84 -18.11 15.68
C ALA A 46 3.79 -17.97 16.80
N ALA A 47 2.83 -17.06 16.65
CA ALA A 47 1.70 -16.93 17.56
C ALA A 47 0.84 -18.19 17.59
N GLY A 48 0.54 -18.78 16.41
CA GLY A 48 -0.23 -20.03 16.30
C GLY A 48 0.43 -21.24 16.96
N TYR A 49 1.77 -21.30 16.92
CA TYR A 49 2.52 -22.35 17.62
C TYR A 49 2.53 -22.18 19.15
N SER A 50 2.50 -20.93 19.62
CA SER A 50 2.71 -20.62 21.04
C SER A 50 1.43 -20.47 21.84
N LEU A 51 0.34 -20.05 21.19
CA LEU A 51 -0.89 -19.63 21.85
C LEU A 51 -1.98 -20.69 21.77
N SER A 52 -2.89 -20.69 22.75
CA SER A 52 -4.15 -21.44 22.67
C SER A 52 -5.05 -20.85 21.55
N LYS A 53 -5.99 -21.65 21.03
CA LYS A 53 -6.91 -21.21 19.96
C LYS A 53 -7.61 -19.88 20.24
N PRO A 54 -8.19 -19.61 21.43
CA PRO A 54 -8.81 -18.31 21.75
C PRO A 54 -7.80 -17.16 21.72
N ASN A 55 -6.62 -17.35 22.33
CA ASN A 55 -5.55 -16.34 22.35
C ASN A 55 -5.01 -16.02 20.95
N MET A 56 -4.88 -17.04 20.09
CA MET A 56 -4.49 -16.85 18.69
C MET A 56 -5.56 -16.09 17.91
N ALA A 57 -6.84 -16.36 18.14
CA ALA A 57 -7.94 -15.62 17.54
C ALA A 57 -7.87 -14.14 17.88
N SER A 58 -7.62 -13.78 19.14
CA SER A 58 -7.46 -12.39 19.59
C SER A 58 -6.29 -11.67 18.89
N VAL A 59 -5.12 -12.34 18.74
CA VAL A 59 -3.96 -11.76 18.02
C VAL A 59 -4.25 -11.60 16.55
N SER A 60 -4.87 -12.59 15.91
CA SER A 60 -5.26 -12.53 14.49
C SER A 60 -6.25 -11.42 14.22
N LEU A 61 -7.24 -11.24 15.09
CA LEU A 61 -8.23 -10.18 14.98
C LEU A 61 -7.60 -8.79 15.15
N LEU A 62 -6.73 -8.64 16.17
CA LEU A 62 -5.96 -7.40 16.36
C LEU A 62 -5.15 -7.05 15.11
N TRP A 63 -4.41 -8.03 14.55
CA TRP A 63 -3.65 -7.85 13.31
C TRP A 63 -4.57 -7.44 12.15
N THR A 64 -5.72 -8.09 12.00
CA THR A 64 -6.69 -7.79 10.93
C THR A 64 -7.26 -6.37 11.05
N ILE A 65 -7.64 -5.95 12.26
CA ILE A 65 -8.12 -4.58 12.51
C ILE A 65 -7.01 -3.57 12.21
N LEU A 66 -5.78 -3.83 12.69
CA LEU A 66 -4.64 -2.95 12.45
C LEU A 66 -4.34 -2.80 10.95
N MET A 67 -4.34 -3.92 10.19
CA MET A 67 -4.05 -3.91 8.76
C MET A 67 -5.20 -3.34 7.92
N SER A 68 -6.44 -3.43 8.36
CA SER A 68 -7.60 -2.89 7.63
C SER A 68 -7.85 -1.42 7.96
N VAL A 69 -8.06 -1.12 9.24
CA VAL A 69 -8.39 0.24 9.70
C VAL A 69 -7.15 1.13 9.71
N GLY A 70 -6.03 0.64 10.23
CA GLY A 70 -4.79 1.41 10.32
C GLY A 70 -4.23 1.79 8.95
N LEU A 71 -4.17 0.86 7.99
CA LEU A 71 -3.81 1.20 6.61
C LEU A 71 -4.82 2.14 5.98
N GLY A 72 -6.12 1.92 6.20
CA GLY A 72 -7.17 2.80 5.68
C GLY A 72 -7.01 4.25 6.13
N LEU A 73 -6.59 4.47 7.37
CA LEU A 73 -6.45 5.80 7.95
C LEU A 73 -5.08 6.45 7.71
N PHE A 74 -3.98 5.71 7.87
CA PHE A 74 -2.63 6.30 7.92
C PHE A 74 -1.85 6.17 6.62
N PHE A 75 -2.14 5.21 5.76
CA PHE A 75 -1.52 5.13 4.44
C PHE A 75 -1.88 6.32 3.53
N PRO A 76 -3.10 6.88 3.54
CA PRO A 76 -3.39 8.15 2.87
C PRO A 76 -2.52 9.32 3.32
N VAL A 77 -2.14 9.37 4.60
CA VAL A 77 -1.22 10.39 5.13
C VAL A 77 0.16 10.22 4.50
N GLU A 78 0.68 8.98 4.42
CA GLU A 78 1.95 8.68 3.73
C GLU A 78 1.90 9.12 2.26
N GLN A 79 0.83 8.79 1.54
CA GLN A 79 0.66 9.13 0.12
C GLN A 79 0.62 10.65 -0.12
N GLU A 80 -0.20 11.36 0.64
CA GLU A 80 -0.34 12.82 0.50
C GLU A 80 0.95 13.54 0.88
N LEU A 81 1.61 13.08 1.95
CA LEU A 81 2.89 13.61 2.39
C LEU A 81 3.98 13.38 1.32
N THR A 82 4.05 12.18 0.75
CA THR A 82 4.97 11.85 -0.35
C THR A 82 4.77 12.79 -1.54
N ARG A 83 3.51 13.00 -1.93
CA ARG A 83 3.15 13.88 -3.06
C ARG A 83 3.60 15.32 -2.82
N ILE A 84 3.27 15.89 -1.64
CA ILE A 84 3.58 17.29 -1.34
C ILE A 84 5.08 17.51 -1.18
N VAL A 85 5.77 16.59 -0.49
CA VAL A 85 7.22 16.66 -0.28
C VAL A 85 7.96 16.55 -1.61
N ALA A 86 7.59 15.61 -2.49
CA ALA A 86 8.21 15.46 -3.82
C ALA A 86 8.04 16.71 -4.68
N ALA A 87 6.84 17.32 -4.69
CA ALA A 87 6.60 18.57 -5.40
C ALA A 87 7.44 19.73 -4.86
N ARG A 88 7.61 19.84 -3.54
CA ARG A 88 8.44 20.87 -2.91
C ARG A 88 9.94 20.71 -3.19
N VAL A 89 10.41 19.48 -3.24
CA VAL A 89 11.81 19.19 -3.61
C VAL A 89 12.12 19.67 -5.01
N VAL A 90 11.22 19.46 -5.98
CA VAL A 90 11.35 19.99 -7.33
C VAL A 90 11.38 21.52 -7.35
N GLY A 91 10.57 22.17 -6.52
CA GLY A 91 10.57 23.64 -6.36
C GLY A 91 11.70 24.19 -5.47
N GLY A 92 12.67 23.38 -5.06
CA GLY A 92 13.78 23.79 -4.18
C GLY A 92 13.34 24.25 -2.78
N GLN A 93 12.14 23.90 -2.33
CA GLN A 93 11.55 24.36 -1.07
C GLN A 93 11.80 23.38 0.07
N GLY A 94 12.02 23.92 1.29
CA GLY A 94 12.16 23.10 2.49
C GLY A 94 10.83 22.46 2.94
N VAL A 95 10.92 21.31 3.59
CA VAL A 95 9.78 20.44 3.93
C VAL A 95 9.36 20.47 5.41
N ALA A 96 10.10 21.16 6.27
CA ALA A 96 9.81 21.25 7.71
C ALA A 96 8.36 21.71 8.03
N PRO A 97 7.80 22.74 7.36
CA PRO A 97 6.43 23.18 7.62
C PRO A 97 5.38 22.14 7.24
N VAL A 98 5.63 21.35 6.18
CA VAL A 98 4.76 20.24 5.77
C VAL A 98 4.74 19.16 6.85
N LEU A 99 5.93 18.70 7.27
CA LEU A 99 6.07 17.67 8.30
C LEU A 99 5.37 18.09 9.60
N ARG A 100 5.61 19.34 10.06
CA ARG A 100 4.99 19.85 11.31
C ARG A 100 3.45 19.82 11.23
N ARG A 101 2.85 20.26 10.11
CA ARG A 101 1.39 20.26 9.96
C ARG A 101 0.84 18.84 9.80
N THR A 102 1.54 17.97 9.08
CA THR A 102 1.16 16.55 8.97
C THR A 102 1.20 15.86 10.34
N LEU A 103 2.21 16.15 11.16
CA LEU A 103 2.26 15.62 12.54
C LEU A 103 1.04 16.07 13.37
N VAL A 104 0.62 17.33 13.24
CA VAL A 104 -0.59 17.82 13.95
C VAL A 104 -1.85 17.09 13.45
N ILE A 105 -2.03 16.94 12.13
CA ILE A 105 -3.17 16.21 11.56
C ILE A 105 -3.17 14.76 12.05
N THR A 106 -2.03 14.07 11.95
CA THR A 106 -1.89 12.68 12.38
C THR A 106 -2.13 12.51 13.87
N ALA A 107 -1.60 13.43 14.70
CA ALA A 107 -1.85 13.43 16.14
C ALA A 107 -3.34 13.63 16.46
N THR A 108 -4.03 14.55 15.75
CA THR A 108 -5.48 14.73 15.89
C THR A 108 -6.25 13.46 15.50
N MET A 109 -5.90 12.82 14.38
CA MET A 109 -6.51 11.54 13.99
C MET A 109 -6.29 10.45 15.04
N LEU A 110 -5.08 10.36 15.59
CA LEU A 110 -4.75 9.40 16.66
C LEU A 110 -5.52 9.69 17.94
N VAL A 111 -5.61 10.94 18.36
CA VAL A 111 -6.35 11.33 19.59
C VAL A 111 -7.84 10.99 19.44
N VAL A 112 -8.44 11.27 18.28
CA VAL A 112 -9.83 10.90 18.00
C VAL A 112 -10.03 9.38 18.01
N LEU A 113 -9.14 8.64 17.34
CA LEU A 113 -9.21 7.18 17.27
C LEU A 113 -9.00 6.54 18.63
N THR A 114 -7.88 6.85 19.30
CA THR A 114 -7.54 6.23 20.60
C THR A 114 -8.43 6.74 21.73
N GLY A 115 -8.89 7.99 21.67
CA GLY A 115 -9.89 8.54 22.59
C GLY A 115 -11.24 7.82 22.45
N GLY A 116 -11.70 7.60 21.22
CA GLY A 116 -12.89 6.79 20.96
C GLY A 116 -12.73 5.34 21.47
N MET A 117 -11.55 4.74 21.25
CA MET A 117 -11.24 3.41 21.79
C MET A 117 -11.21 3.39 23.33
N ALA A 118 -10.70 4.43 23.97
CA ALA A 118 -10.67 4.54 25.44
C ALA A 118 -12.09 4.64 26.04
N VAL A 119 -12.97 5.42 25.39
CA VAL A 119 -14.39 5.51 25.80
C VAL A 119 -15.10 4.17 25.61
N ALA A 120 -14.81 3.47 24.51
CA ALA A 120 -15.44 2.20 24.15
C ALA A 120 -14.59 0.98 24.57
N VAL A 121 -13.64 1.12 25.52
CA VAL A 121 -12.67 0.07 25.81
C VAL A 121 -13.32 -1.24 26.27
N ARG A 122 -14.35 -1.18 27.12
CA ARG A 122 -15.09 -2.38 27.59
C ARG A 122 -15.90 -3.01 26.45
N PRO A 123 -16.80 -2.30 25.75
CA PRO A 123 -17.52 -2.89 24.61
C PRO A 123 -16.58 -3.50 23.54
N LEU A 124 -15.46 -2.84 23.25
CA LEU A 124 -14.47 -3.38 22.30
C LEU A 124 -13.79 -4.64 22.83
N ALA A 125 -13.43 -4.65 24.12
CA ALA A 125 -12.82 -5.80 24.75
C ALA A 125 -13.79 -6.99 24.77
N ASP A 126 -15.03 -6.77 25.18
CA ASP A 126 -16.06 -7.84 25.29
C ASP A 126 -16.44 -8.39 23.92
N THR A 127 -16.54 -7.52 22.88
CA THR A 127 -16.95 -7.95 21.55
C THR A 127 -15.83 -8.62 20.77
N PHE A 128 -14.59 -8.16 20.91
CA PHE A 128 -13.49 -8.57 20.04
C PHE A 128 -12.37 -9.35 20.73
N PHE A 129 -12.24 -9.26 22.05
CA PHE A 129 -11.06 -9.77 22.76
C PHE A 129 -11.41 -10.53 24.05
N ASP A 130 -12.57 -11.16 24.14
CA ASP A 130 -13.01 -11.96 25.30
C ASP A 130 -12.86 -11.20 26.64
N GLY A 131 -13.26 -9.91 26.67
CA GLY A 131 -13.16 -9.05 27.84
C GLY A 131 -11.76 -8.48 28.13
N ARG A 132 -10.77 -8.72 27.29
CA ARG A 132 -9.37 -8.33 27.49
C ARG A 132 -9.10 -6.90 27.07
N THR A 133 -9.15 -5.98 28.01
CA THR A 133 -8.86 -4.54 27.77
C THR A 133 -7.38 -4.28 27.42
N ASP A 134 -6.44 -5.12 27.87
CA ASP A 134 -5.03 -5.04 27.50
C ASP A 134 -4.79 -5.20 25.99
N MET A 135 -5.60 -6.02 25.30
CA MET A 135 -5.54 -6.16 23.83
C MET A 135 -6.03 -4.91 23.12
N VAL A 136 -7.05 -4.23 23.65
CA VAL A 136 -7.51 -2.94 23.10
C VAL A 136 -6.44 -1.86 23.23
N LEU A 137 -5.75 -1.82 24.39
CA LEU A 137 -4.62 -0.90 24.61
C LEU A 137 -3.42 -1.23 23.68
N ALA A 138 -3.12 -2.51 23.48
CA ALA A 138 -2.08 -2.94 22.53
C ALA A 138 -2.43 -2.53 21.08
N LEU A 139 -3.70 -2.65 20.67
CA LEU A 139 -4.18 -2.17 19.38
C LEU A 139 -4.02 -0.64 19.24
N ALA A 140 -4.37 0.13 20.27
CA ALA A 140 -4.18 1.57 20.28
C ALA A 140 -2.70 1.95 20.14
N ALA A 141 -1.80 1.26 20.87
CA ALA A 141 -0.35 1.46 20.75
C ALA A 141 0.17 1.08 19.34
N ALA A 142 -0.36 0.03 18.73
CA ALA A 142 -0.01 -0.37 17.37
C ALA A 142 -0.46 0.68 16.33
N PHE A 143 -1.60 1.34 16.51
CA PHE A 143 -2.01 2.47 15.66
C PHE A 143 -1.04 3.66 15.78
N VAL A 144 -0.54 3.97 16.97
CA VAL A 144 0.49 5.02 17.15
C VAL A 144 1.77 4.66 16.39
N ALA A 145 2.24 3.42 16.52
CA ALA A 145 3.43 2.95 15.82
C ALA A 145 3.25 2.98 14.28
N MET A 146 2.09 2.55 13.80
CA MET A 146 1.73 2.59 12.37
C MET A 146 1.67 4.03 11.84
N ALA A 147 1.05 4.95 12.56
CA ALA A 147 0.98 6.35 12.18
C ALA A 147 2.37 6.99 12.09
N ALA A 148 3.23 6.79 13.10
CA ALA A 148 4.62 7.25 13.09
C ALA A 148 5.38 6.67 11.88
N GLY A 149 5.22 5.38 11.60
CA GLY A 149 5.80 4.70 10.45
C GLY A 149 5.37 5.30 9.12
N ASN A 150 4.08 5.57 8.93
CA ASN A 150 3.57 6.15 7.68
C ASN A 150 4.03 7.60 7.48
N VAL A 151 4.05 8.42 8.53
CA VAL A 151 4.57 9.81 8.43
C VAL A 151 6.06 9.81 8.04
N THR A 152 6.88 9.01 8.70
CA THR A 152 8.32 8.96 8.39
C THR A 152 8.57 8.44 6.98
N ARG A 153 7.88 7.39 6.55
CA ARG A 153 7.96 6.86 5.18
C ARG A 153 7.51 7.87 4.13
N GLY A 154 6.43 8.60 4.38
CA GLY A 154 5.94 9.62 3.46
C GLY A 154 6.97 10.72 3.18
N VAL A 155 7.67 11.21 4.22
CA VAL A 155 8.75 12.18 4.03
C VAL A 155 9.95 11.56 3.29
N LEU A 156 10.38 10.36 3.71
CA LEU A 156 11.53 9.68 3.08
C LEU A 156 11.28 9.40 1.59
N ALA A 157 10.08 8.92 1.24
CA ALA A 157 9.68 8.68 -0.15
C ALA A 157 9.64 9.97 -0.96
N GLY A 158 9.00 11.02 -0.44
CA GLY A 158 8.93 12.33 -1.10
C GLY A 158 10.29 13.00 -1.31
N LEU A 159 11.24 12.79 -0.40
CA LEU A 159 12.63 13.23 -0.52
C LEU A 159 13.48 12.34 -1.45
N GLY A 160 12.93 11.25 -2.01
CA GLY A 160 13.67 10.27 -2.80
C GLY A 160 14.66 9.43 -1.97
N ARG A 161 14.56 9.44 -0.64
CA ARG A 161 15.43 8.69 0.29
C ARG A 161 15.02 7.22 0.39
N PHE A 162 14.92 6.54 -0.76
CA PHE A 162 14.43 5.16 -0.85
C PHE A 162 15.29 4.16 -0.08
N GLY A 163 16.58 4.43 0.09
CA GLY A 163 17.44 3.61 0.95
C GLY A 163 16.98 3.60 2.41
N ALA A 164 16.73 4.77 3.00
CA ALA A 164 16.24 4.89 4.37
C ALA A 164 14.79 4.35 4.51
N TYR A 165 13.93 4.57 3.52
CA TYR A 165 12.59 3.98 3.45
C TYR A 165 12.65 2.46 3.48
N GLY A 166 13.47 1.84 2.60
CA GLY A 166 13.65 0.39 2.56
C GLY A 166 14.26 -0.19 3.84
N THR A 167 15.22 0.55 4.45
CA THR A 167 15.78 0.18 5.76
C THR A 167 14.71 0.16 6.84
N GLN A 168 13.79 1.14 6.87
CA GLN A 168 12.68 1.15 7.83
C GLN A 168 11.82 -0.10 7.70
N LEU A 169 11.44 -0.49 6.47
CA LEU A 169 10.66 -1.70 6.22
C LEU A 169 11.42 -2.98 6.60
N ALA A 170 12.72 -3.03 6.26
CA ALA A 170 13.56 -4.19 6.56
C ALA A 170 13.79 -4.38 8.06
N VAL A 171 14.03 -3.29 8.81
CA VAL A 171 14.19 -3.33 10.27
C VAL A 171 12.90 -3.76 10.95
N ASP A 172 11.74 -3.20 10.55
CA ASP A 172 10.43 -3.63 11.07
C ASP A 172 10.22 -5.13 10.82
N GLY A 173 10.40 -5.58 9.58
CA GLY A 173 10.23 -6.99 9.22
C GLY A 173 11.19 -7.93 9.96
N ALA A 174 12.47 -7.60 9.99
CA ALA A 174 13.50 -8.43 10.65
C ALA A 174 13.26 -8.54 12.17
N LEU A 175 12.98 -7.41 12.83
CA LEU A 175 12.68 -7.41 14.28
C LEU A 175 11.39 -8.18 14.59
N ARG A 176 10.36 -8.02 13.77
CA ARG A 176 9.09 -8.74 13.94
C ARG A 176 9.30 -10.24 13.86
N ILE A 177 10.07 -10.73 12.87
CA ILE A 177 10.43 -12.14 12.75
C ILE A 177 11.26 -12.58 13.97
N ALA A 178 12.33 -11.85 14.27
CA ALA A 178 13.26 -12.24 15.34
C ALA A 178 12.56 -12.34 16.72
N ILE A 179 11.76 -11.33 17.07
CA ILE A 179 11.05 -11.32 18.35
C ILE A 179 9.96 -12.40 18.37
N ALA A 180 9.18 -12.55 17.29
CA ALA A 180 8.12 -13.55 17.24
C ALA A 180 8.68 -14.98 17.33
N LEU A 181 9.77 -15.29 16.62
CA LEU A 181 10.45 -16.58 16.72
C LEU A 181 11.09 -16.78 18.10
N GLY A 182 11.73 -15.74 18.66
CA GLY A 182 12.28 -15.77 20.01
C GLY A 182 11.20 -16.08 21.07
N CYS A 183 10.02 -15.46 20.94
CA CYS A 183 8.87 -15.76 21.80
C CYS A 183 8.37 -17.21 21.62
N ALA A 184 8.32 -17.72 20.39
CA ALA A 184 7.90 -19.10 20.13
C ALA A 184 8.91 -20.12 20.71
N LEU A 185 10.21 -19.90 20.51
CA LEU A 185 11.26 -20.74 21.07
C LEU A 185 11.33 -20.65 22.61
N GLY A 186 11.06 -19.47 23.18
CA GLY A 186 10.96 -19.24 24.61
C GLY A 186 9.64 -19.70 25.25
N HIS A 187 8.77 -20.37 24.46
CA HIS A 187 7.45 -20.86 24.92
C HIS A 187 6.57 -19.79 25.55
N VAL A 188 6.64 -18.54 25.08
CA VAL A 188 5.81 -17.43 25.54
C VAL A 188 4.35 -17.66 25.13
N ARG A 189 3.45 -17.73 26.13
CA ARG A 189 2.02 -18.02 25.92
C ARG A 189 1.12 -16.78 26.09
N SER A 190 1.69 -15.58 26.12
CA SER A 190 0.94 -14.35 26.31
C SER A 190 0.56 -13.72 24.97
N PRO A 191 -0.73 -13.59 24.62
CA PRO A 191 -1.16 -12.93 23.40
C PRO A 191 -0.84 -11.42 23.42
N LEU A 192 -0.76 -10.79 24.60
CA LEU A 192 -0.33 -9.39 24.73
C LEU A 192 1.11 -9.19 24.23
N VAL A 193 2.03 -10.11 24.52
CA VAL A 193 3.42 -10.02 24.02
C VAL A 193 3.44 -10.06 22.50
N PHE A 194 2.71 -10.99 21.88
CA PHE A 194 2.59 -11.05 20.42
C PHE A 194 1.93 -9.78 19.84
N ALA A 195 0.92 -9.22 20.49
CA ALA A 195 0.28 -7.98 20.10
C ALA A 195 1.27 -6.80 20.15
N LEU A 196 2.09 -6.71 21.20
CA LEU A 196 3.07 -5.63 21.40
C LEU A 196 4.25 -5.69 20.39
N ILE A 197 4.54 -6.83 19.76
CA ILE A 197 5.51 -6.91 18.65
C ILE A 197 5.09 -5.98 17.51
N LEU A 198 3.78 -5.87 17.23
CA LEU A 198 3.24 -4.98 16.20
C LEU A 198 3.40 -3.49 16.53
N THR A 199 3.74 -3.17 17.76
CA THR A 199 4.09 -1.81 18.21
C THR A 199 5.62 -1.62 18.25
N ALA A 200 6.33 -2.56 18.88
CA ALA A 200 7.75 -2.41 19.16
C ALA A 200 8.60 -2.41 17.88
N ALA A 201 8.37 -3.35 16.97
CA ALA A 201 9.17 -3.48 15.75
C ALA A 201 9.10 -2.22 14.85
N PRO A 202 7.90 -1.69 14.48
CA PRO A 202 7.83 -0.49 13.67
C PRO A 202 8.32 0.76 14.40
N LEU A 203 8.17 0.89 15.73
CA LEU A 203 8.74 2.02 16.47
C LEU A 203 10.27 2.02 16.45
N VAL A 204 10.91 0.86 16.64
CA VAL A 204 12.37 0.74 16.51
C VAL A 204 12.81 1.09 15.09
N ALA A 205 12.08 0.64 14.07
CA ALA A 205 12.36 0.97 12.67
C ALA A 205 12.29 2.49 12.41
N VAL A 206 11.30 3.17 12.99
CA VAL A 206 11.19 4.64 12.95
C VAL A 206 12.40 5.28 13.62
N LEU A 207 12.80 4.84 14.82
CA LEU A 207 13.95 5.38 15.54
C LEU A 207 15.26 5.25 14.75
N VAL A 208 15.49 4.09 14.11
CA VAL A 208 16.67 3.86 13.26
C VAL A 208 16.72 4.85 12.10
N THR A 209 15.57 5.19 11.51
CA THR A 209 15.49 6.08 10.34
C THR A 209 15.26 7.56 10.71
N LEU A 210 15.15 7.88 12.00
CA LEU A 210 14.89 9.24 12.46
C LEU A 210 16.05 10.20 12.12
N ARG A 211 17.31 9.76 12.30
CA ARG A 211 18.49 10.56 11.96
C ARG A 211 18.57 10.95 10.49
N PRO A 212 18.49 10.01 9.52
CA PRO A 212 18.47 10.35 8.09
C PRO A 212 17.25 11.19 7.70
N LEU A 213 16.11 11.04 8.37
CA LEU A 213 14.95 11.90 8.19
C LEU A 213 15.25 13.34 8.60
N LEU A 214 15.63 13.56 9.87
CA LEU A 214 15.81 14.88 10.44
C LEU A 214 16.93 15.66 9.73
N SER A 215 18.02 15.00 9.32
CA SER A 215 19.11 15.65 8.56
C SER A 215 18.68 16.13 7.17
N SER A 216 17.57 15.64 6.66
CA SER A 216 17.04 15.96 5.32
C SER A 216 15.91 17.00 5.36
N VAL A 217 15.33 17.25 6.54
CA VAL A 217 14.23 18.21 6.73
C VAL A 217 14.81 19.62 6.88
N ARG A 218 14.53 20.47 5.88
CA ARG A 218 15.00 21.87 5.86
C ARG A 218 13.85 22.84 6.11
N PRO A 219 14.11 24.01 6.72
CA PRO A 219 13.15 25.11 6.80
C PRO A 219 12.67 25.53 5.41
N GLY A 220 11.46 26.05 5.32
CA GLY A 220 10.87 26.48 4.04
C GLY A 220 9.60 27.31 4.24
N PRO A 221 8.97 27.76 3.16
CA PRO A 221 7.75 28.58 3.20
C PRO A 221 6.59 27.78 3.82
N GLN A 222 5.70 28.51 4.51
CA GLN A 222 4.51 27.94 5.14
C GLN A 222 3.61 27.26 4.09
N VAL A 223 2.87 26.24 4.52
CA VAL A 223 1.89 25.49 3.71
C VAL A 223 0.49 25.79 4.21
N ALA A 224 -0.47 26.06 3.35
CA ALA A 224 -1.85 26.22 3.78
C ALA A 224 -2.39 24.89 4.36
N TRP A 225 -3.23 24.96 5.39
CA TRP A 225 -3.90 23.76 5.95
C TRP A 225 -4.74 23.06 4.89
N SER A 226 -5.45 23.84 4.06
CA SER A 226 -6.26 23.33 2.95
C SER A 226 -5.47 22.46 1.97
N ALA A 227 -4.19 22.78 1.74
CA ALA A 227 -3.34 22.00 0.84
C ALA A 227 -3.08 20.56 1.34
N LEU A 228 -3.18 20.34 2.67
CA LEU A 228 -3.00 19.03 3.30
C LEU A 228 -4.34 18.32 3.56
N THR A 229 -5.40 19.06 3.89
CA THR A 229 -6.65 18.47 4.37
C THR A 229 -7.70 18.26 3.28
N SER A 230 -7.69 19.08 2.21
CA SER A 230 -8.74 19.03 1.16
C SER A 230 -8.79 17.71 0.40
N GLY A 231 -7.64 17.03 0.25
CA GLY A 231 -7.54 15.73 -0.40
C GLY A 231 -7.62 14.53 0.54
N LEU A 232 -7.37 14.75 1.84
CA LEU A 232 -7.16 13.63 2.78
C LEU A 232 -8.45 12.83 3.03
N ALA A 233 -9.59 13.48 3.24
CA ALA A 233 -10.85 12.78 3.50
C ALA A 233 -11.32 11.90 2.33
N PRO A 234 -11.37 12.38 1.07
CA PRO A 234 -11.66 11.52 -0.07
C PRO A 234 -10.63 10.40 -0.23
N LEU A 235 -9.35 10.66 0.10
CA LEU A 235 -8.28 9.67 -0.02
C LEU A 235 -8.41 8.56 1.04
N VAL A 236 -8.74 8.92 2.29
CA VAL A 236 -9.06 7.96 3.35
C VAL A 236 -10.25 7.09 2.95
N ALA A 237 -11.34 7.71 2.49
CA ALA A 237 -12.51 6.97 2.02
C ALA A 237 -12.18 6.04 0.83
N SER A 238 -11.37 6.52 -0.13
CA SER A 238 -10.89 5.70 -1.25
C SER A 238 -10.09 4.50 -0.79
N THR A 239 -9.18 4.70 0.18
CA THR A 239 -8.32 3.62 0.68
C THR A 239 -9.14 2.61 1.48
N LEU A 240 -10.10 3.05 2.30
CA LEU A 240 -11.01 2.14 3.00
C LEU A 240 -11.85 1.32 2.02
N LEU A 241 -12.41 1.93 0.98
CA LEU A 241 -13.15 1.19 -0.05
C LEU A 241 -12.25 0.21 -0.81
N SER A 242 -11.01 0.59 -1.11
CA SER A 242 -10.05 -0.34 -1.73
C SER A 242 -9.76 -1.54 -0.82
N GLN A 243 -9.69 -1.34 0.51
CA GLN A 243 -9.55 -2.44 1.46
C GLN A 243 -10.79 -3.33 1.50
N VAL A 244 -12.00 -2.77 1.37
CA VAL A 244 -13.23 -3.56 1.22
C VAL A 244 -13.13 -4.44 -0.03
N VAL A 245 -12.78 -3.87 -1.17
CA VAL A 245 -12.67 -4.62 -2.43
C VAL A 245 -11.64 -5.74 -2.35
N VAL A 246 -10.44 -5.48 -1.84
CA VAL A 246 -9.37 -6.50 -1.78
C VAL A 246 -9.64 -7.61 -0.75
N ASN A 247 -10.44 -7.34 0.29
CA ASN A 247 -10.81 -8.33 1.29
C ASN A 247 -12.20 -8.95 1.03
N ALA A 248 -12.90 -8.52 -0.01
CA ALA A 248 -14.28 -8.89 -0.28
C ALA A 248 -14.49 -10.39 -0.41
N ALA A 249 -13.56 -11.10 -1.05
CA ALA A 249 -13.68 -12.54 -1.24
C ALA A 249 -13.84 -13.28 0.09
N VAL A 250 -13.02 -12.95 1.08
CA VAL A 250 -13.07 -13.59 2.42
C VAL A 250 -14.32 -13.16 3.19
N VAL A 251 -14.59 -11.85 3.21
CA VAL A 251 -15.73 -11.29 3.97
C VAL A 251 -17.07 -11.79 3.40
N SER A 252 -17.21 -11.74 2.06
CA SER A 252 -18.45 -12.20 1.41
C SER A 252 -18.70 -13.69 1.63
N THR A 253 -17.66 -14.53 1.60
CA THR A 253 -17.81 -15.96 1.85
C THR A 253 -18.23 -16.24 3.29
N GLN A 254 -17.62 -15.55 4.25
CA GLN A 254 -17.98 -15.70 5.66
C GLN A 254 -19.43 -15.29 5.95
N LEU A 255 -19.95 -14.29 5.22
CA LEU A 255 -21.33 -13.85 5.34
C LEU A 255 -22.32 -14.77 4.62
N LEU A 256 -21.95 -15.33 3.47
CA LEU A 256 -22.83 -16.13 2.61
C LEU A 256 -22.84 -17.63 2.95
N ALA A 257 -21.78 -18.13 3.56
CA ALA A 257 -21.61 -19.54 3.93
C ALA A 257 -20.92 -19.67 5.30
N PRO A 258 -21.50 -19.15 6.39
CA PRO A 258 -20.90 -19.16 7.71
C PRO A 258 -20.65 -20.61 8.21
N ASP A 259 -21.48 -21.56 7.79
CA ASP A 259 -21.40 -22.96 8.20
C ASP A 259 -20.43 -23.81 7.34
N ASN A 260 -19.89 -23.24 6.26
CA ASN A 260 -18.97 -23.94 5.36
C ASN A 260 -17.51 -23.52 5.62
N ALA A 261 -16.97 -24.02 6.74
CA ALA A 261 -15.60 -23.71 7.16
C ALA A 261 -14.53 -24.12 6.12
N ALA A 262 -14.77 -25.20 5.36
CA ALA A 262 -13.85 -25.68 4.32
C ALA A 262 -13.77 -24.66 3.15
N LEU A 263 -14.90 -24.14 2.69
CA LEU A 263 -14.95 -23.12 1.64
C LEU A 263 -14.29 -21.80 2.09
N VAL A 264 -14.58 -21.36 3.33
CA VAL A 264 -13.97 -20.14 3.89
C VAL A 264 -12.45 -20.31 3.99
N ALA A 265 -11.96 -21.44 4.49
CA ALA A 265 -10.53 -21.72 4.59
C ALA A 265 -9.87 -21.85 3.20
N GLY A 266 -10.49 -22.52 2.25
CA GLY A 266 -10.01 -22.65 0.88
C GLY A 266 -9.86 -21.29 0.18
N LEU A 267 -10.88 -20.42 0.29
CA LEU A 267 -10.83 -19.07 -0.27
C LEU A 267 -9.79 -18.18 0.42
N LEU A 268 -9.65 -18.28 1.75
CA LEU A 268 -8.61 -17.57 2.48
C LEU A 268 -7.21 -17.94 1.96
N ASN A 269 -6.94 -19.23 1.78
CA ASN A 269 -5.68 -19.73 1.26
C ASN A 269 -5.43 -19.30 -0.19
N ALA A 270 -6.47 -19.33 -1.03
CA ALA A 270 -6.39 -18.86 -2.41
C ALA A 270 -6.12 -17.35 -2.50
N VAL A 271 -6.75 -16.53 -1.63
CA VAL A 271 -6.48 -15.10 -1.53
C VAL A 271 -5.01 -14.82 -1.15
N VAL A 272 -4.46 -15.60 -0.21
CA VAL A 272 -3.04 -15.49 0.16
C VAL A 272 -2.14 -15.72 -1.05
N LEU A 273 -2.40 -16.77 -1.82
CA LEU A 273 -1.63 -17.12 -3.02
C LEU A 273 -1.78 -16.06 -4.12
N ALA A 274 -3.00 -15.59 -4.38
CA ALA A 274 -3.30 -14.57 -5.38
C ALA A 274 -2.71 -13.19 -5.02
N ARG A 275 -2.39 -12.94 -3.77
CA ARG A 275 -1.81 -11.66 -3.29
C ARG A 275 -0.29 -11.56 -3.42
N VAL A 276 0.42 -12.61 -3.78
CA VAL A 276 1.88 -12.57 -3.96
C VAL A 276 2.31 -11.42 -4.89
N PRO A 277 1.69 -11.18 -6.07
CA PRO A 277 2.03 -10.04 -6.92
C PRO A 277 1.79 -8.67 -6.26
N LEU A 278 0.78 -8.57 -5.37
CA LEU A 278 0.48 -7.33 -4.64
C LEU A 278 1.62 -6.90 -3.69
N PHE A 279 2.29 -7.84 -3.05
CA PHE A 279 3.43 -7.53 -2.18
C PHE A 279 4.60 -6.95 -2.98
N VAL A 280 4.89 -7.54 -4.16
CA VAL A 280 5.93 -7.01 -5.05
C VAL A 280 5.52 -5.63 -5.58
N PHE A 281 4.27 -5.46 -5.99
CA PHE A 281 3.74 -4.17 -6.44
C PHE A 281 3.78 -3.10 -5.33
N GLY A 282 3.47 -3.46 -4.08
CA GLY A 282 3.53 -2.55 -2.93
C GLY A 282 4.88 -1.85 -2.79
N SER A 283 5.98 -2.55 -3.14
CA SER A 283 7.33 -1.99 -3.11
C SER A 283 7.57 -0.88 -4.16
N LEU A 284 6.81 -0.89 -5.24
CA LEU A 284 6.93 0.10 -6.32
C LEU A 284 6.08 1.35 -6.08
N GLN A 285 5.06 1.26 -5.21
CA GLN A 285 4.08 2.34 -5.01
C GLN A 285 4.72 3.65 -4.54
N ALA A 286 5.63 3.61 -3.56
CA ALA A 286 6.26 4.80 -3.02
C ALA A 286 7.14 5.51 -4.07
N SER A 287 7.92 4.76 -4.83
CA SER A 287 8.77 5.32 -5.90
C SER A 287 7.94 5.84 -7.08
N LEU A 288 6.85 5.15 -7.42
CA LEU A 288 5.91 5.60 -8.45
C LEU A 288 5.27 6.93 -8.06
N LEU A 289 4.72 7.03 -6.85
CA LEU A 289 4.05 8.24 -6.38
C LEU A 289 5.02 9.44 -6.34
N ALA A 290 6.24 9.24 -5.83
CA ALA A 290 7.26 10.27 -5.82
C ALA A 290 7.66 10.70 -7.24
N GLY A 291 7.86 9.75 -8.15
CA GLY A 291 8.19 10.02 -9.55
C GLY A 291 7.08 10.74 -10.30
N LEU A 292 5.83 10.32 -10.17
CA LEU A 292 4.68 11.01 -10.77
C LEU A 292 4.51 12.43 -10.21
N SER A 293 4.71 12.60 -8.89
CA SER A 293 4.62 13.92 -8.25
C SER A 293 5.72 14.86 -8.72
N SER A 294 6.94 14.36 -8.89
CA SER A 294 8.07 15.15 -9.40
C SER A 294 7.87 15.57 -10.84
N THR A 295 7.43 14.66 -11.73
CA THR A 295 7.17 14.99 -13.15
C THR A 295 6.00 15.96 -13.29
N ALA A 296 4.94 15.80 -12.48
CA ALA A 296 3.81 16.74 -12.47
C ALA A 296 4.23 18.14 -11.98
N ALA A 297 5.03 18.22 -10.91
CA ALA A 297 5.53 19.48 -10.37
C ALA A 297 6.49 20.20 -11.34
N ALA A 298 7.25 19.44 -12.13
CA ALA A 298 8.10 19.98 -13.19
C ALA A 298 7.33 20.37 -14.47
N GLY A 299 6.03 20.11 -14.55
CA GLY A 299 5.22 20.34 -15.76
C GLY A 299 5.53 19.35 -16.91
N ASP A 300 6.31 18.30 -16.64
CA ASP A 300 6.70 17.30 -17.65
C ASP A 300 5.59 16.27 -17.87
N ARG A 301 4.65 16.62 -18.74
CA ARG A 301 3.52 15.76 -19.14
C ARG A 301 3.96 14.51 -19.88
N ALA A 302 4.98 14.63 -20.72
CA ALA A 302 5.49 13.50 -21.49
C ALA A 302 6.14 12.47 -20.56
N GLY A 303 6.98 12.93 -19.63
CA GLY A 303 7.58 12.11 -18.58
C GLY A 303 6.54 11.46 -17.67
N PHE A 304 5.51 12.21 -17.25
CA PHE A 304 4.39 11.66 -16.46
C PHE A 304 3.66 10.53 -17.21
N SER A 305 3.25 10.77 -18.45
CA SER A 305 2.56 9.76 -19.27
C SER A 305 3.41 8.54 -19.55
N LYS A 306 4.71 8.73 -19.84
CA LYS A 306 5.68 7.64 -20.05
C LYS A 306 5.89 6.82 -18.79
N LEU A 307 6.04 7.46 -17.62
CA LEU A 307 6.20 6.78 -16.34
C LEU A 307 4.95 5.97 -15.98
N LEU A 308 3.76 6.59 -16.10
CA LEU A 308 2.48 5.94 -15.84
C LEU A 308 2.29 4.72 -16.77
N GLY A 309 2.48 4.89 -18.09
CA GLY A 309 2.34 3.81 -19.05
C GLY A 309 3.32 2.67 -18.81
N ARG A 310 4.61 2.98 -18.53
CA ARG A 310 5.62 1.97 -18.19
C ARG A 310 5.23 1.19 -16.92
N THR A 311 4.71 1.88 -15.91
CA THR A 311 4.28 1.23 -14.67
C THR A 311 3.08 0.32 -14.91
N CYS A 312 2.10 0.75 -15.71
CA CYS A 312 0.98 -0.12 -16.09
C CYS A 312 1.46 -1.40 -16.80
N VAL A 313 2.43 -1.30 -17.71
CA VAL A 313 3.04 -2.46 -18.39
C VAL A 313 3.74 -3.38 -17.39
N VAL A 314 4.57 -2.83 -16.50
CA VAL A 314 5.28 -3.61 -15.47
C VAL A 314 4.29 -4.34 -14.55
N VAL A 315 3.25 -3.66 -14.12
CA VAL A 315 2.20 -4.24 -13.26
C VAL A 315 1.40 -5.32 -14.00
N THR A 316 1.11 -5.12 -15.28
CA THR A 316 0.46 -6.13 -16.10
C THR A 316 1.33 -7.39 -16.24
N VAL A 317 2.61 -7.22 -16.55
CA VAL A 317 3.56 -8.35 -16.63
C VAL A 317 3.68 -9.07 -15.28
N LEU A 318 3.78 -8.33 -14.19
CA LEU A 318 3.85 -8.89 -12.83
C LEU A 318 2.57 -9.66 -12.48
N GLY A 319 1.40 -9.08 -12.78
CA GLY A 319 0.11 -9.72 -12.55
C GLY A 319 -0.08 -11.01 -13.36
N LEU A 320 0.33 -11.00 -14.62
CA LEU A 320 0.29 -12.19 -15.49
C LEU A 320 1.31 -13.24 -15.03
N ALA A 321 2.52 -12.84 -14.67
CA ALA A 321 3.57 -13.75 -14.19
C ALA A 321 3.20 -14.48 -12.89
N GLY A 322 2.40 -13.84 -12.02
CA GLY A 322 1.85 -14.51 -10.83
C GLY A 322 0.50 -15.19 -11.09
N GLY A 323 -0.37 -14.56 -11.88
CA GLY A 323 -1.73 -15.02 -12.14
C GLY A 323 -1.83 -16.26 -13.00
N ILE A 324 -1.00 -16.39 -14.05
CA ILE A 324 -0.99 -17.58 -14.91
C ILE A 324 -0.59 -18.83 -14.11
N PRO A 325 0.55 -18.84 -13.39
CA PRO A 325 0.88 -19.98 -12.54
C PRO A 325 -0.17 -20.25 -11.45
N ALA A 326 -0.73 -19.21 -10.83
CA ALA A 326 -1.78 -19.38 -9.82
C ALA A 326 -3.04 -20.03 -10.41
N THR A 327 -3.42 -19.72 -11.66
CA THR A 327 -4.56 -20.33 -12.34
C THR A 327 -4.32 -21.83 -12.63
N ILE A 328 -3.11 -22.18 -13.07
CA ILE A 328 -2.77 -23.54 -13.47
C ILE A 328 -2.46 -24.42 -12.27
N LEU A 329 -1.66 -23.93 -11.33
CA LEU A 329 -1.12 -24.68 -10.20
C LEU A 329 -1.90 -24.45 -8.91
N GLY A 330 -2.77 -23.43 -8.85
CA GLY A 330 -3.46 -23.00 -7.63
C GLY A 330 -4.25 -24.12 -6.94
N PRO A 331 -5.11 -24.87 -7.62
CA PRO A 331 -5.83 -25.98 -7.00
C PRO A 331 -4.88 -27.02 -6.37
N TRP A 332 -3.83 -27.41 -7.09
CA TRP A 332 -2.82 -28.34 -6.59
C TRP A 332 -2.02 -27.75 -5.41
N LEU A 333 -1.64 -26.47 -5.48
CA LEU A 333 -0.89 -25.80 -4.39
C LEU A 333 -1.71 -25.73 -3.10
N ILE A 334 -3.02 -25.48 -3.19
CA ILE A 334 -3.88 -25.46 -2.00
C ILE A 334 -3.92 -26.85 -1.35
N GLN A 335 -4.08 -27.89 -2.13
CA GLN A 335 -4.09 -29.27 -1.62
C GLN A 335 -2.77 -29.64 -0.94
N VAL A 336 -1.63 -29.34 -1.59
CA VAL A 336 -0.31 -29.73 -1.08
C VAL A 336 0.14 -28.87 0.11
N LEU A 337 -0.04 -27.53 0.04
CA LEU A 337 0.45 -26.63 1.08
C LEU A 337 -0.47 -26.53 2.29
N PHE A 338 -1.79 -26.60 2.07
CA PHE A 338 -2.77 -26.34 3.12
C PHE A 338 -3.60 -27.59 3.48
N LYS A 339 -3.36 -28.73 2.80
CA LYS A 339 -4.12 -29.98 2.98
C LYS A 339 -5.64 -29.74 2.96
N ALA A 340 -6.08 -28.77 2.15
CA ALA A 340 -7.47 -28.41 2.01
C ALA A 340 -8.15 -29.29 0.95
N ASP A 341 -9.44 -29.55 1.16
CA ASP A 341 -10.27 -30.27 0.19
C ASP A 341 -10.39 -29.48 -1.13
N ASP A 342 -10.77 -30.16 -2.21
CA ASP A 342 -10.89 -29.63 -3.57
C ASP A 342 -12.12 -28.70 -3.70
N VAL A 343 -12.03 -27.52 -3.09
CA VAL A 343 -13.14 -26.55 -2.96
C VAL A 343 -13.11 -25.48 -4.04
N LEU A 344 -11.95 -25.27 -4.70
CA LEU A 344 -11.72 -24.21 -5.69
C LEU A 344 -11.12 -24.76 -6.98
N GLY A 345 -11.78 -24.48 -8.10
CA GLY A 345 -11.31 -24.86 -9.43
C GLY A 345 -10.37 -23.84 -10.06
N SER A 346 -9.69 -24.22 -11.15
CA SER A 346 -8.81 -23.31 -11.91
C SER A 346 -9.53 -22.05 -12.41
N LEU A 347 -10.85 -22.13 -12.67
CA LEU A 347 -11.65 -20.98 -13.07
C LEU A 347 -11.79 -19.95 -11.95
N ASP A 348 -11.89 -20.38 -10.68
CA ASP A 348 -11.97 -19.49 -9.52
C ASP A 348 -10.63 -18.76 -9.33
N PHE A 349 -9.52 -19.48 -9.53
CA PHE A 349 -8.18 -18.88 -9.55
C PHE A 349 -7.97 -17.91 -10.70
N LEU A 350 -8.53 -18.18 -11.89
CA LEU A 350 -8.48 -17.26 -13.02
C LEU A 350 -9.18 -15.94 -12.67
N TRP A 351 -10.41 -16.00 -12.14
CA TRP A 351 -11.12 -14.81 -11.73
C TRP A 351 -10.38 -14.04 -10.64
N MET A 352 -9.88 -14.75 -9.63
CA MET A 352 -9.14 -14.13 -8.53
C MET A 352 -7.85 -13.46 -9.02
N SER A 353 -7.11 -14.07 -9.93
CA SER A 353 -5.89 -13.52 -10.53
C SER A 353 -6.18 -12.31 -11.42
N ALA A 354 -7.24 -12.38 -12.25
CA ALA A 354 -7.71 -11.27 -13.07
C ALA A 354 -8.15 -10.07 -12.18
N GLY A 355 -8.88 -10.35 -11.10
CA GLY A 355 -9.27 -9.35 -10.10
C GLY A 355 -8.06 -8.68 -9.45
N THR A 356 -7.03 -9.45 -9.09
CA THR A 356 -5.80 -8.94 -8.51
C THR A 356 -5.03 -8.04 -9.50
N LEU A 357 -4.94 -8.43 -10.76
CA LEU A 357 -4.34 -7.60 -11.82
C LEU A 357 -5.11 -6.28 -11.98
N CYS A 358 -6.43 -6.34 -12.10
CA CYS A 358 -7.28 -5.14 -12.16
C CYS A 358 -7.10 -4.27 -10.92
N TYR A 359 -7.08 -4.86 -9.73
CA TYR A 359 -6.86 -4.12 -8.47
C TYR A 359 -5.51 -3.37 -8.48
N MET A 360 -4.42 -4.03 -8.88
CA MET A 360 -3.10 -3.38 -8.99
C MET A 360 -3.10 -2.23 -10.00
N LEU A 361 -3.74 -2.39 -11.16
CA LEU A 361 -3.89 -1.32 -12.16
C LEU A 361 -4.73 -0.16 -11.61
N ALA A 362 -5.82 -0.44 -10.87
CA ALA A 362 -6.61 0.59 -10.20
C ALA A 362 -5.77 1.38 -9.19
N MET A 363 -4.90 0.71 -8.44
CA MET A 363 -3.97 1.36 -7.51
C MET A 363 -2.99 2.30 -8.23
N VAL A 364 -2.44 1.91 -9.38
CA VAL A 364 -1.57 2.76 -10.22
C VAL A 364 -2.30 4.00 -10.72
N LEU A 365 -3.50 3.81 -11.28
CA LEU A 365 -4.32 4.92 -11.80
C LEU A 365 -4.81 5.83 -10.66
N GLY A 366 -5.10 5.25 -9.49
CA GLY A 366 -5.44 6.00 -8.28
C GLY A 366 -4.31 6.93 -7.84
N GLN A 367 -3.05 6.48 -7.89
CA GLN A 367 -1.90 7.34 -7.60
C GLN A 367 -1.72 8.46 -8.64
N ALA A 368 -2.00 8.19 -9.92
CA ALA A 368 -2.00 9.23 -10.93
C ALA A 368 -3.07 10.30 -10.66
N LEU A 369 -4.30 9.88 -10.29
CA LEU A 369 -5.39 10.80 -9.91
C LEU A 369 -5.07 11.61 -8.64
N LEU A 370 -4.40 10.99 -7.68
CA LEU A 370 -3.92 11.66 -6.46
C LEU A 370 -2.94 12.80 -6.82
N VAL A 371 -1.96 12.53 -7.67
CA VAL A 371 -0.97 13.53 -8.12
C VAL A 371 -1.64 14.65 -8.93
N LEU A 372 -2.64 14.31 -9.73
CA LEU A 372 -3.43 15.27 -10.52
C LEU A 372 -4.50 16.02 -9.68
N HIS A 373 -4.47 15.89 -8.35
CA HIS A 373 -5.45 16.49 -7.41
C HIS A 373 -6.92 16.09 -7.68
N ARG A 374 -7.15 14.91 -8.25
CA ARG A 374 -8.48 14.38 -8.60
C ARG A 374 -8.96 13.32 -7.60
N HIS A 375 -8.77 13.56 -6.29
CA HIS A 375 -9.12 12.62 -5.20
C HIS A 375 -10.60 12.16 -5.24
N ARG A 376 -11.53 13.05 -5.62
CA ARG A 376 -12.95 12.70 -5.75
C ARG A 376 -13.22 11.70 -6.87
N LEU A 377 -12.46 11.77 -7.98
CA LEU A 377 -12.59 10.81 -9.09
C LEU A 377 -12.00 9.45 -8.69
N GLN A 378 -10.92 9.43 -7.91
CA GLN A 378 -10.38 8.21 -7.31
C GLN A 378 -11.40 7.56 -6.37
N LEU A 379 -12.03 8.36 -5.48
CA LEU A 379 -13.09 7.89 -4.59
C LEU A 379 -14.27 7.31 -5.37
N LEU A 380 -14.72 8.02 -6.41
CA LEU A 380 -15.81 7.55 -7.27
C LEU A 380 -15.47 6.21 -7.94
N GLY A 381 -14.23 6.04 -8.42
CA GLY A 381 -13.78 4.78 -9.01
C GLY A 381 -13.89 3.60 -8.03
N TRP A 382 -13.41 3.77 -6.79
CA TRP A 382 -13.53 2.73 -5.76
C TRP A 382 -14.98 2.53 -5.29
N ALA A 383 -15.78 3.60 -5.19
CA ALA A 383 -17.19 3.49 -4.81
C ALA A 383 -17.98 2.69 -5.86
N LEU A 384 -17.84 3.00 -7.14
CA LEU A 384 -18.47 2.25 -8.23
C LEU A 384 -17.97 0.80 -8.29
N GLY A 385 -16.67 0.58 -8.06
CA GLY A 385 -16.08 -0.76 -7.94
C GLY A 385 -16.70 -1.55 -6.78
N THR A 386 -16.89 -0.92 -5.62
CA THR A 386 -17.54 -1.55 -4.46
C THR A 386 -19.02 -1.87 -4.75
N VAL A 387 -19.74 -0.96 -5.42
CA VAL A 387 -21.14 -1.21 -5.83
C VAL A 387 -21.20 -2.40 -6.79
N ALA A 388 -20.35 -2.43 -7.82
CA ALA A 388 -20.30 -3.55 -8.77
C ALA A 388 -19.99 -4.89 -8.08
N LEU A 389 -19.07 -4.88 -7.10
CA LEU A 389 -18.76 -6.03 -6.27
C LEU A 389 -19.99 -6.52 -5.50
N ILE A 390 -20.68 -5.62 -4.78
CA ILE A 390 -21.87 -5.95 -4.00
C ILE A 390 -22.95 -6.53 -4.91
N VAL A 391 -23.26 -5.86 -6.02
CA VAL A 391 -24.29 -6.30 -6.96
C VAL A 391 -23.95 -7.70 -7.51
N THR A 392 -22.70 -7.95 -7.90
CA THR A 392 -22.29 -9.27 -8.38
C THR A 392 -22.37 -10.34 -7.28
N THR A 393 -22.07 -9.98 -6.04
CA THR A 393 -22.17 -10.91 -4.91
C THR A 393 -23.62 -11.32 -4.62
N LEU A 394 -24.60 -10.53 -5.00
CA LEU A 394 -26.03 -10.83 -4.82
C LEU A 394 -26.62 -11.70 -5.97
N VAL A 395 -25.92 -11.86 -7.08
CA VAL A 395 -26.40 -12.71 -8.22
C VAL A 395 -26.41 -14.17 -7.78
N PRO A 396 -27.43 -14.98 -8.10
CA PRO A 396 -27.47 -16.41 -7.78
C PRO A 396 -26.36 -17.20 -8.47
N GLY A 397 -25.79 -18.21 -7.79
CA GLY A 397 -24.75 -19.07 -8.35
C GLY A 397 -23.86 -19.74 -7.28
N PRO A 398 -22.89 -20.57 -7.69
CA PRO A 398 -21.92 -21.18 -6.79
C PRO A 398 -21.14 -20.10 -6.02
N ILE A 399 -21.07 -20.22 -4.70
CA ILE A 399 -20.53 -19.16 -3.83
C ILE A 399 -19.06 -18.85 -4.18
N ALA A 400 -18.23 -19.88 -4.40
CA ALA A 400 -16.82 -19.70 -4.75
C ALA A 400 -16.63 -18.83 -6.00
N THR A 401 -17.22 -19.26 -7.12
CA THR A 401 -17.11 -18.56 -8.41
C THR A 401 -17.71 -17.15 -8.34
N ARG A 402 -18.88 -17.01 -7.69
CA ARG A 402 -19.57 -15.74 -7.52
C ARG A 402 -18.71 -14.71 -6.76
N VAL A 403 -18.07 -15.11 -5.69
CA VAL A 403 -17.23 -14.24 -4.87
C VAL A 403 -15.95 -13.85 -5.62
N CYS A 404 -15.31 -14.80 -6.31
CA CYS A 404 -14.14 -14.52 -7.14
C CYS A 404 -14.47 -13.58 -8.31
N LEU A 405 -15.62 -13.81 -8.97
CA LEU A 405 -16.12 -12.96 -10.06
C LEU A 405 -16.48 -11.55 -9.55
N ALA A 406 -17.10 -11.43 -8.36
CA ALA A 406 -17.45 -10.16 -7.76
C ALA A 406 -16.19 -9.32 -7.46
N TYR A 407 -15.14 -9.93 -6.96
CA TYR A 407 -13.84 -9.28 -6.79
C TYR A 407 -13.26 -8.78 -8.12
N THR A 408 -13.35 -9.59 -9.16
CA THR A 408 -12.87 -9.22 -10.51
C THR A 408 -13.64 -8.06 -11.09
N LEU A 409 -14.98 -8.14 -11.11
CA LEU A 409 -15.84 -7.10 -11.69
C LEU A 409 -15.77 -5.80 -10.89
N GLY A 410 -15.68 -5.88 -9.57
CA GLY A 410 -15.46 -4.70 -8.73
C GLY A 410 -14.14 -4.00 -9.03
N SER A 411 -13.05 -4.76 -9.13
CA SER A 411 -11.72 -4.25 -9.48
C SER A 411 -11.67 -3.71 -10.91
N LEU A 412 -12.29 -4.40 -11.86
CA LEU A 412 -12.37 -3.98 -13.26
C LEU A 412 -13.15 -2.67 -13.42
N THR A 413 -14.27 -2.54 -12.73
CA THR A 413 -15.06 -1.28 -12.72
C THR A 413 -14.22 -0.12 -12.19
N ALA A 414 -13.48 -0.33 -11.10
CA ALA A 414 -12.58 0.69 -10.56
C ALA A 414 -11.49 1.11 -11.59
N VAL A 415 -10.84 0.15 -12.27
CA VAL A 415 -9.85 0.43 -13.34
C VAL A 415 -10.45 1.25 -14.46
N VAL A 416 -11.60 0.82 -15.00
CA VAL A 416 -12.24 1.49 -16.16
C VAL A 416 -12.60 2.91 -15.78
N CYS A 417 -13.23 3.13 -14.62
CA CYS A 417 -13.59 4.47 -14.15
C CYS A 417 -12.37 5.36 -13.94
N MET A 418 -11.31 4.85 -13.30
CA MET A 418 -10.10 5.64 -13.05
C MET A 418 -9.31 5.90 -14.33
N PHE A 419 -9.26 4.94 -15.26
CA PHE A 419 -8.64 5.15 -16.56
C PHE A 419 -9.36 6.24 -17.36
N ALA A 420 -10.70 6.19 -17.42
CA ALA A 420 -11.49 7.23 -18.03
C ALA A 420 -11.24 8.60 -17.37
N ALA A 421 -11.19 8.64 -16.03
CA ALA A 421 -10.91 9.88 -15.28
C ALA A 421 -9.52 10.47 -15.61
N VAL A 422 -8.47 9.62 -15.66
CA VAL A 422 -7.13 10.06 -16.06
C VAL A 422 -7.11 10.59 -17.47
N ARG A 423 -7.70 9.86 -18.44
CA ARG A 423 -7.80 10.29 -19.83
C ARG A 423 -8.51 11.64 -19.98
N LEU A 424 -9.68 11.79 -19.35
CA LEU A 424 -10.45 13.03 -19.38
C LEU A 424 -9.69 14.21 -18.77
N THR A 425 -8.91 13.98 -17.72
CA THR A 425 -8.08 15.03 -17.11
C THR A 425 -6.97 15.46 -18.07
N PHE A 426 -6.30 14.53 -18.73
CA PHE A 426 -5.28 14.85 -19.73
C PHE A 426 -5.83 15.58 -20.97
N LEU A 427 -7.04 15.28 -21.42
CA LEU A 427 -7.66 15.91 -22.58
C LEU A 427 -8.15 17.34 -22.27
N ARG A 428 -8.55 17.61 -21.02
CA ARG A 428 -9.13 18.91 -20.62
C ARG A 428 -8.10 19.98 -20.26
N GLU A 429 -6.88 19.60 -19.92
CA GLU A 429 -5.83 20.56 -19.62
C GLU A 429 -5.06 20.87 -20.93
N PRO A 430 -5.13 22.11 -21.49
CA PRO A 430 -4.35 22.44 -22.65
C PRO A 430 -2.84 22.29 -22.37
N PRO A 431 -1.99 21.98 -23.37
CA PRO A 431 -0.55 21.96 -23.19
C PRO A 431 -0.15 23.32 -22.60
N ALA A 432 0.68 23.28 -21.52
CA ALA A 432 1.21 24.49 -20.93
C ALA A 432 1.84 25.30 -22.05
N ALA A 433 1.25 26.46 -22.37
CA ALA A 433 1.80 27.37 -23.35
C ALA A 433 3.24 27.66 -22.92
N GLN A 434 4.16 27.57 -23.84
CA GLN A 434 5.54 28.02 -23.72
C GLN A 434 5.53 29.54 -23.42
N SER A 435 5.16 29.95 -22.22
CA SER A 435 5.12 31.34 -21.78
C SER A 435 6.49 31.83 -21.31
N GLY A 436 7.57 31.25 -21.82
CA GLY A 436 8.95 31.63 -21.49
C GLY A 436 9.75 32.24 -22.65
N ALA A 437 9.28 32.17 -23.90
CA ALA A 437 10.08 32.62 -25.05
C ALA A 437 9.71 34.03 -25.62
N ASP A 438 8.62 34.63 -25.15
CA ASP A 438 8.13 35.91 -25.75
C ASP A 438 8.24 37.12 -24.81
N GLN A 439 8.86 36.99 -23.65
CA GLN A 439 9.16 38.14 -22.78
C GLN A 439 10.55 38.76 -23.00
N SER A 440 11.41 38.15 -23.82
CA SER A 440 12.72 38.70 -24.17
C SER A 440 12.70 39.53 -25.49
N ALA A 441 11.55 39.65 -26.15
CA ALA A 441 11.41 40.39 -27.43
C ALA A 441 10.54 41.66 -27.34
N ARG A 442 10.43 42.30 -26.18
CA ARG A 442 9.92 43.69 -26.13
C ARG A 442 11.11 44.62 -26.10
N PRO A 443 11.35 45.38 -27.19
CA PRO A 443 12.35 46.48 -27.18
C PRO A 443 11.90 47.51 -26.15
N SER A 444 12.82 47.92 -25.30
CA SER A 444 12.67 49.05 -24.38
C SER A 444 12.48 50.33 -25.16
N LEU A 445 11.23 50.77 -25.30
CA LEU A 445 10.90 52.15 -25.70
C LEU A 445 10.93 53.01 -24.41
N VAL A 446 12.14 53.37 -24.01
CA VAL A 446 12.37 54.54 -23.14
C VAL A 446 13.66 55.14 -23.62
N ASP A 447 13.55 56.05 -24.58
CA ASP A 447 14.40 57.23 -24.78
C ASP A 447 13.69 58.11 -25.81
N THR A 448 13.03 59.14 -25.35
CA THR A 448 12.92 60.48 -25.93
C THR A 448 11.77 61.24 -25.24
N VAL A 449 12.15 62.20 -24.51
CA VAL A 449 11.79 63.56 -24.14
C VAL A 449 11.80 63.77 -22.66
#